data_73978874bf9adfe9e18c6a118e2e91eb
#
_entry.id   73978874bf9adfe9e18c6a118e2e91eb
#
_cell.length_a   1.000
_cell.length_b   1.000
_cell.length_c   1.000
_cell.angle_alpha   90.00
_cell.angle_beta   90.00
_cell.angle_gamma   90.00
#
_symmetry.space_group_name_H-M   'P 1'
#
loop_
_entity.id
_entity.type
_entity.pdbx_description
1 polymer ?
#
loop_
_entity_poly.entity_id
_entity_poly.type
_entity_poly.pdbx_seq_one_letter_code
_entity_poly.pdbx_strand_id
1 'polypeptide(L)'
;MELSSRLIKEVAYDPATHVLEVELRLRGHRRYLDVPPGVVVNLITAPSPGWYYTQHIRDAFPRDDGPHPRIAFPWPRARSHRH
;
A
#
# COMPACT_ATOMS: atom_id res chain seq x y z
N MET A 1 4.34 -8.71 4.61
CA MET A 1 5.77 -8.85 4.87
C MET A 1 6.25 -7.73 5.79
N GLU A 2 6.89 -8.08 6.87
CA GLU A 2 7.47 -7.11 7.78
C GLU A 2 8.79 -6.57 7.27
N LEU A 3 9.02 -5.28 7.47
CA LEU A 3 10.27 -4.64 7.06
C LEU A 3 10.97 -4.00 8.25
N SER A 4 12.31 -4.08 8.24
CA SER A 4 13.12 -3.39 9.25
C SER A 4 13.26 -1.92 8.84
N SER A 5 12.22 -1.14 9.11
CA SER A 5 12.17 0.25 8.71
C SER A 5 11.52 1.06 9.81
N ARG A 6 11.99 2.29 9.97
CA ARG A 6 11.36 3.20 10.93
C ARG A 6 10.04 3.73 10.43
N LEU A 7 9.86 3.79 9.12
CA LEU A 7 8.65 4.32 8.52
C LEU A 7 7.64 3.22 8.21
N ILE A 8 8.10 2.12 7.65
CA ILE A 8 7.23 1.07 7.14
C ILE A 8 7.26 -0.11 8.09
N LYS A 9 6.08 -0.51 8.56
CA LYS A 9 5.94 -1.69 9.40
C LYS A 9 5.78 -2.95 8.55
N GLU A 10 4.94 -2.88 7.53
CA GLU A 10 4.58 -4.08 6.78
C GLU A 10 4.14 -3.70 5.37
N VAL A 11 4.36 -4.58 4.41
CA VAL A 11 3.83 -4.44 3.06
C VAL A 11 3.17 -5.73 2.63
N ALA A 12 2.16 -5.60 1.78
CA ALA A 12 1.49 -6.71 1.13
C ALA A 12 1.24 -6.32 -0.32
N TYR A 13 1.43 -7.26 -1.22
CA TYR A 13 1.30 -6.97 -2.65
C TYR A 13 0.52 -8.06 -3.35
N ASP A 14 -0.41 -7.66 -4.21
CA ASP A 14 -1.17 -8.57 -5.06
C ASP A 14 -0.66 -8.43 -6.49
N PRO A 15 0.12 -9.40 -6.99
CA PRO A 15 0.65 -9.30 -8.34
C PRO A 15 -0.43 -9.43 -9.43
N ALA A 16 -1.58 -9.98 -9.08
CA ALA A 16 -2.66 -10.11 -10.07
C ALA A 16 -3.35 -8.78 -10.35
N THR A 17 -3.46 -7.94 -9.33
CA THR A 17 -4.15 -6.65 -9.45
C THR A 17 -3.18 -5.47 -9.41
N HIS A 18 -1.91 -5.71 -9.13
CA HIS A 18 -0.88 -4.68 -8.96
C HIS A 18 -1.22 -3.70 -7.84
N VAL A 19 -1.86 -4.20 -6.79
CA VAL A 19 -2.18 -3.39 -5.62
C VAL A 19 -1.14 -3.62 -4.55
N LEU A 20 -0.52 -2.54 -4.07
CA LEU A 20 0.45 -2.57 -2.99
C LEU A 20 -0.16 -1.93 -1.76
N GLU A 21 -0.15 -2.66 -0.65
CA GLU A 21 -0.60 -2.13 0.63
C GLU A 21 0.60 -1.95 1.54
N VAL A 22 0.70 -0.76 2.11
CA VAL A 22 1.82 -0.39 2.98
C VAL A 22 1.25 0.04 4.32
N GLU A 23 1.71 -0.58 5.39
CA GLU A 23 1.36 -0.13 6.73
C GLU A 23 2.51 0.68 7.29
N LEU A 24 2.23 1.96 7.58
CA LEU A 24 3.21 2.87 8.13
C LEU A 24 3.10 2.85 9.64
N ARG A 25 4.26 2.94 10.33
CA ARG A 25 4.25 2.78 11.78
C ARG A 25 3.47 3.86 12.53
N LEU A 26 3.49 5.09 11.99
CA LEU A 26 2.82 6.20 12.66
C LEU A 26 1.70 6.82 11.86
N ARG A 27 1.55 6.44 10.60
CA ARG A 27 0.60 7.11 9.71
C ARG A 27 -0.49 6.18 9.20
N GLY A 28 -0.50 4.93 9.66
CA GLY A 28 -1.54 4.00 9.31
C GLY A 28 -1.32 3.33 7.97
N HIS A 29 -2.42 2.96 7.36
CA HIS A 29 -2.43 2.11 6.18
C HIS A 29 -2.55 2.95 4.91
N ARG A 30 -1.83 2.52 3.86
CA ARG A 30 -1.93 3.15 2.53
C ARG A 30 -2.07 2.06 1.49
N ARG A 31 -2.89 2.32 0.50
CA ARG A 31 -3.12 1.37 -0.58
C ARG A 31 -2.84 2.06 -1.90
N TYR A 32 -1.93 1.48 -2.68
CA TYR A 32 -1.51 2.05 -3.95
C TYR A 32 -1.93 1.15 -5.10
N LEU A 33 -2.40 1.77 -6.18
CA LEU A 33 -2.89 1.06 -7.35
C LEU A 33 -1.86 1.12 -8.47
N ASP A 34 -1.92 0.14 -9.36
CA ASP A 34 -1.09 0.09 -10.57
C ASP A 34 0.41 0.10 -10.27
N VAL A 35 0.82 -0.61 -9.22
CA VAL A 35 2.22 -0.70 -8.85
C VAL A 35 2.84 -1.92 -9.52
N PRO A 36 3.85 -1.73 -10.41
CA PRO A 36 4.49 -2.87 -11.06
C PRO A 36 5.28 -3.74 -10.08
N PRO A 37 5.40 -5.04 -10.35
CA PRO A 37 6.16 -5.92 -9.44
C PRO A 37 7.59 -5.48 -9.22
N GLY A 38 8.24 -4.90 -10.22
CA GLY A 38 9.63 -4.43 -10.07
C GLY A 38 9.79 -3.37 -9.01
N VAL A 39 8.78 -2.51 -8.86
CA VAL A 39 8.81 -1.48 -7.83
C VAL A 39 8.76 -2.12 -6.45
N VAL A 40 7.94 -3.16 -6.29
CA VAL A 40 7.82 -3.86 -5.02
C VAL A 40 9.13 -4.56 -4.67
N VAL A 41 9.76 -5.21 -5.64
CA VAL A 41 11.06 -5.85 -5.42
C VAL A 41 12.08 -4.81 -4.96
N ASN A 42 12.12 -3.65 -5.63
CA ASN A 42 13.05 -2.59 -5.25
C ASN A 42 12.78 -2.10 -3.83
N LEU A 43 11.51 -2.01 -3.46
CA LEU A 43 11.14 -1.55 -2.12
C LEU A 43 11.64 -2.51 -1.04
N ILE A 44 11.36 -3.80 -1.21
CA ILE A 44 11.67 -4.76 -0.16
C ILE A 44 13.16 -5.10 -0.09
N THR A 45 13.90 -4.82 -1.16
CA THR A 45 15.35 -5.07 -1.17
C THR A 45 16.17 -3.80 -0.95
N ALA A 46 15.53 -2.65 -0.85
CA ALA A 46 16.25 -1.39 -0.67
C ALA A 46 16.98 -1.36 0.67
N PRO A 47 18.19 -0.79 0.72
CA PRO A 47 18.88 -0.61 1.99
C PRO A 47 18.07 0.23 2.98
N SER A 48 17.30 1.17 2.48
CA SER A 48 16.40 1.98 3.29
C SER A 48 15.02 1.97 2.65
N PRO A 49 14.16 1.00 3.01
CA PRO A 49 12.83 0.91 2.41
C PRO A 49 11.98 2.15 2.64
N GLY A 50 12.11 2.79 3.80
CA GLY A 50 11.36 4.01 4.07
C GLY A 50 11.73 5.14 3.14
N TRP A 51 13.02 5.30 2.86
CA TRP A 51 13.48 6.30 1.91
C TRP A 51 13.00 5.99 0.50
N TYR A 52 13.11 4.71 0.10
CA TYR A 52 12.67 4.30 -1.23
C TYR A 52 11.17 4.58 -1.40
N TYR A 53 10.38 4.23 -0.41
CA TYR A 53 8.95 4.49 -0.43
C TYR A 53 8.67 5.99 -0.59
N THR A 54 9.35 6.82 0.19
CA THR A 54 9.13 8.26 0.17
C THR A 54 9.50 8.86 -1.19
N GLN A 55 10.58 8.39 -1.80
CA GLN A 55 11.08 8.96 -3.04
C GLN A 55 10.39 8.41 -4.28
N HIS A 56 9.94 7.15 -4.25
CA HIS A 56 9.54 6.46 -5.48
C HIS A 56 8.10 5.93 -5.47
N ILE A 57 7.43 5.91 -4.33
CA ILE A 57 6.10 5.30 -4.25
C ILE A 57 5.05 6.30 -3.77
N ARG A 58 5.35 7.02 -2.70
CA ARG A 58 4.34 7.82 -2.00
C ARG A 58 3.53 8.74 -2.91
N ASP A 59 4.20 9.42 -3.84
CA ASP A 59 3.54 10.37 -4.73
C ASP A 59 3.54 9.92 -6.18
N ALA A 60 3.96 8.68 -6.45
CA ALA A 60 4.14 8.20 -7.81
C ALA A 60 2.98 7.35 -8.31
N PHE A 61 2.16 6.81 -7.42
CA PHE A 61 1.07 5.92 -7.79
C PHE A 61 -0.25 6.38 -7.17
N PRO A 62 -1.37 6.07 -7.83
CA PRO A 62 -2.69 6.42 -7.28
C PRO A 62 -2.93 5.72 -5.96
N ARG A 63 -3.59 6.40 -5.04
CA ARG A 63 -3.94 5.83 -3.74
C ARG A 63 -5.43 5.53 -3.66
N ASP A 64 -5.74 4.47 -2.92
CA ASP A 64 -7.11 4.03 -2.71
C ASP A 64 -7.30 3.71 -1.22
N ASP A 65 -6.78 4.57 -0.35
CA ASP A 65 -6.78 4.32 1.09
C ASP A 65 -7.65 5.28 1.86
N GLY A 66 -8.31 6.18 1.19
CA GLY A 66 -9.20 7.12 1.83
C GLY A 66 -10.62 6.59 1.93
N PRO A 67 -11.49 7.32 2.64
CA PRO A 67 -12.90 6.96 2.65
C PRO A 67 -13.47 7.08 1.25
N HIS A 68 -14.30 6.10 0.89
CA HIS A 68 -14.88 6.08 -0.45
C HIS A 68 -16.28 6.67 -0.43
N PRO A 69 -16.56 7.58 -1.31
CA PRO A 69 -17.92 8.11 -1.44
C PRO A 69 -18.88 7.08 -1.98
N ARG A 70 -18.37 6.09 -2.63
CA ARG A 70 -19.22 5.01 -3.11
C ARG A 70 -19.81 4.21 -1.98
N ILE A 71 -20.10 4.05 -1.69
CA ILE A 71 -20.34 3.28 -0.93
C ILE A 71 -20.28 2.31 -0.54
N ALA A 72 -20.17 2.56 -0.46
CA ALA A 72 -19.95 1.79 -0.39
C ALA A 72 -20.45 1.09 -0.36
N PHE A 73 -20.57 1.25 -0.69
CA PHE A 73 -20.67 0.45 -0.96
C PHE A 73 -21.17 -0.12 -0.90
N PRO A 74 -21.84 -0.31 -0.77
CA PRO A 74 -22.14 -1.13 -0.63
C PRO A 74 -21.79 -2.22 -0.98
N TRP A 75 -21.54 -2.27 -0.95
CA TRP A 75 -20.95 -3.27 -1.39
C TRP A 75 -20.80 -3.99 -0.89
N PRO A 76 -20.82 -4.06 -0.77
CA PRO A 76 -20.28 -4.75 -0.28
C PRO A 76 -19.60 -5.24 -0.09
N ARG A 77 -19.15 -5.23 0.06
CA ARG A 77 -18.27 -5.68 0.16
C ARG A 77 -18.12 -6.22 0.63
N ALA A 78 -18.13 -5.76 0.60
CA ALA A 78 -17.74 -6.24 0.98
C ALA A 78 -17.52 -6.32 1.76
N ARG A 79 -17.53 -6.26 2.29
CA ARG A 79 -17.23 -6.41 2.98
C ARG A 79 -17.32 -6.46 3.66
N SER A 80 -17.34 -5.89 3.69
CA SER A 80 -17.25 -5.99 4.19
C SER A 80 -17.26 -5.67 4.79
N HIS A 81 -17.41 -5.31 5.13
CA HIS A 81 -17.32 -5.23 5.54
C HIS A 81 -17.64 -4.98 6.09
N ARG A 82 -17.83 -4.76 6.52
CA ARG A 82 -18.08 -4.63 6.86
C ARG A 82 -18.29 -4.65 7.41
N HIS A 83 -18.47 -4.01 7.24
CA HIS A 83 -18.47 -4.10 7.34
C HIS A 83 -18.45 -4.08 7.77
#